data_52c59294d64d4f45c3f100858ffcf0d9
#
_entry.id   52c59294d64d4f45c3f100858ffcf0d9
#
_cell.length_a   1.000
_cell.length_b   1.000
_cell.length_c   1.000
_cell.angle_alpha   90.00
_cell.angle_beta   90.00
_cell.angle_gamma   90.00
#
_symmetry.space_group_name_H-M   'P 1'
#
loop_
_entity.id
_entity.type
_entity.pdbx_description
1 polymer ?
#
loop_
_entity_poly.entity_id
_entity_poly.type
_entity_poly.pdbx_seq_one_letter_code
_entity_poly.pdbx_strand_id
1 'polypeptide(L)'
;MAWLTQEQLESLGLKRLGKDVKVSDKASLLNPEQLSIGDRSRIDDFCVLSGKVTIEHNVHITVFCNLAGGEPGITIGAFSGIAYGSHIFAQSDDYSGQELIGPTFPEKYRTNTVKEPVVLEKFCNLGAHALVAPGV
;
A
#
# COMPACT_ATOMS: atom_id res chain seq x y z
N MET A 1 -1.50 20.63 2.99
CA MET A 1 -1.30 19.24 3.48
C MET A 1 -0.50 19.29 4.77
N ALA A 2 -1.00 18.65 5.81
CA ALA A 2 -0.35 18.66 7.11
C ALA A 2 0.42 17.36 7.34
N TRP A 3 1.68 17.46 7.68
CA TRP A 3 2.56 16.31 7.89
C TRP A 3 2.60 15.90 9.36
N LEU A 4 2.67 14.61 9.60
CA LEU A 4 3.00 14.10 10.92
C LEU A 4 4.38 14.60 11.33
N THR A 5 4.54 14.93 12.62
CA THR A 5 5.85 15.31 13.16
C THR A 5 6.76 14.08 13.23
N GLN A 6 8.07 14.31 13.35
CA GLN A 6 9.02 13.21 13.50
C GLN A 6 8.68 12.34 14.72
N GLU A 7 8.28 12.97 15.83
CA GLU A 7 7.86 12.25 17.03
C GLU A 7 6.61 11.38 16.77
N GLN A 8 5.63 11.92 16.05
CA GLN A 8 4.44 11.15 15.69
C GLN A 8 4.79 9.96 14.79
N LEU A 9 5.67 10.17 13.80
CA LEU A 9 6.12 9.08 12.93
C LEU A 9 6.81 7.97 13.74
N GLU A 10 7.68 8.32 14.65
CA GLU A 10 8.39 7.35 15.49
C GLU A 10 7.44 6.59 16.41
N SER A 11 6.34 7.20 16.83
CA SER A 11 5.36 6.59 17.72
C SER A 11 4.39 5.64 17.01
N LEU A 12 4.36 5.63 15.66
CA LEU A 12 3.46 4.77 14.90
C LEU A 12 3.76 3.27 15.02
N GLY A 13 4.97 2.91 15.41
CA GLY A 13 5.37 1.51 15.47
C GLY A 13 5.63 0.88 14.10
N LEU A 14 6.13 1.67 13.15
CA LEU A 14 6.48 1.17 11.82
C LEU A 14 7.57 0.11 11.90
N LYS A 15 7.50 -0.87 11.00
CA LYS A 15 8.54 -1.88 10.87
C LYS A 15 9.90 -1.24 10.55
N ARG A 16 9.89 -0.22 9.70
CA ARG A 16 11.07 0.58 9.39
C ARG A 16 10.63 2.00 9.06
N LEU A 17 11.33 2.98 9.60
CA LEU A 17 11.16 4.40 9.28
C LEU A 17 12.49 4.96 8.83
N GLY A 18 12.57 5.40 7.59
CA GLY A 18 13.75 6.06 7.05
C GLY A 18 13.89 7.50 7.50
N LYS A 19 14.84 8.22 6.91
CA LYS A 19 15.11 9.64 7.18
C LYS A 19 14.29 10.53 6.26
N ASP A 20 13.88 11.68 6.78
CA ASP A 20 13.17 12.71 6.01
C ASP A 20 11.90 12.19 5.33
N VAL A 21 11.19 11.32 6.00
CA VAL A 21 9.92 10.77 5.53
C VAL A 21 8.79 11.76 5.83
N LYS A 22 7.88 11.92 4.89
CA LYS A 22 6.69 12.75 5.05
C LYS A 22 5.44 11.89 4.91
N VAL A 23 4.60 11.90 5.93
CA VAL A 23 3.30 11.21 5.90
C VAL A 23 2.23 12.21 6.31
N SER A 24 1.19 12.32 5.49
CA SER A 24 0.05 13.18 5.80
C SER A 24 -0.66 12.71 7.07
N ASP A 25 -1.11 13.65 7.88
CA ASP A 25 -1.94 13.34 9.04
C ASP A 25 -3.33 12.81 8.66
N LYS A 26 -3.68 12.87 7.37
CA LYS A 26 -4.93 12.34 6.81
C LYS A 26 -4.73 11.01 6.07
N ALA A 27 -3.54 10.43 6.11
CA ALA A 27 -3.32 9.09 5.61
C ALA A 27 -3.70 8.05 6.67
N SER A 28 -4.22 6.90 6.22
CA SER A 28 -4.59 5.80 7.11
C SER A 28 -3.57 4.67 6.97
N LEU A 29 -2.83 4.38 8.02
CA LEU A 29 -1.85 3.30 8.08
C LEU A 29 -2.40 2.22 9.01
N LEU A 30 -3.03 1.19 8.43
CA LEU A 30 -3.82 0.21 9.20
C LEU A 30 -2.97 -0.86 9.89
N ASN A 31 -1.81 -1.19 9.34
CA ASN A 31 -0.92 -2.19 9.91
C ASN A 31 0.50 -1.63 9.96
N PRO A 32 0.76 -0.62 10.80
CA PRO A 32 2.06 0.05 10.81
C PRO A 32 3.23 -0.90 11.10
N GLU A 33 3.02 -1.93 11.91
CA GLU A 33 4.05 -2.93 12.22
C GLU A 33 4.51 -3.75 11.01
N GLN A 34 3.75 -3.70 9.90
CA GLN A 34 4.09 -4.37 8.65
C GLN A 34 4.55 -3.40 7.56
N LEU A 35 4.58 -2.11 7.85
CA LEU A 35 4.89 -1.07 6.89
C LEU A 35 6.33 -0.61 7.06
N SER A 36 7.09 -0.63 5.96
CA SER A 36 8.44 -0.07 5.88
C SER A 36 8.44 1.12 4.92
N ILE A 37 8.98 2.25 5.36
CA ILE A 37 9.08 3.46 4.55
C ILE A 37 10.53 3.89 4.48
N GLY A 38 11.08 3.92 3.28
CA GLY A 38 12.46 4.31 3.03
C GLY A 38 12.67 5.83 3.07
N ASP A 39 13.94 6.22 3.02
CA ASP A 39 14.36 7.63 3.14
C ASP A 39 13.70 8.52 2.10
N ARG A 40 13.31 9.72 2.50
CA ARG A 40 12.78 10.77 1.63
C ARG A 40 11.53 10.36 0.83
N SER A 41 10.82 9.34 1.28
CA SER A 41 9.54 8.96 0.69
C SER A 41 8.40 9.80 1.27
N ARG A 42 7.30 9.89 0.53
CA ARG A 42 6.20 10.77 0.87
C ARG A 42 4.87 10.09 0.61
N ILE A 43 3.97 10.17 1.58
CA ILE A 43 2.59 9.64 1.49
C ILE A 43 1.63 10.79 1.72
N ASP A 44 0.81 11.08 0.73
CA ASP A 44 -0.09 12.24 0.74
C ASP A 44 -1.44 11.98 1.40
N ASP A 45 -2.31 12.99 1.36
CA ASP A 45 -3.64 12.96 1.97
C ASP A 45 -4.49 11.80 1.43
N PHE A 46 -5.26 11.21 2.34
CA PHE A 46 -6.29 10.23 2.03
C PHE A 46 -5.78 8.94 1.37
N CYS A 47 -4.49 8.67 1.52
CA CYS A 47 -3.94 7.36 1.16
C CYS A 47 -4.30 6.34 2.24
N VAL A 48 -4.55 5.11 1.82
CA VAL A 48 -4.81 3.99 2.73
C VAL A 48 -3.78 2.90 2.44
N LEU A 49 -2.99 2.55 3.45
CA LEU A 49 -2.01 1.48 3.36
C LEU A 49 -2.37 0.41 4.37
N SER A 50 -2.46 -0.83 3.92
CA SER A 50 -2.82 -1.96 4.80
C SER A 50 -1.99 -3.19 4.47
N GLY A 51 -1.83 -4.07 5.46
CA GLY A 51 -1.05 -5.28 5.31
C GLY A 51 0.44 -5.01 5.14
N LYS A 52 1.12 -5.94 4.50
CA LYS A 52 2.57 -5.85 4.30
C LYS A 52 2.88 -4.95 3.11
N VAL A 53 3.46 -3.79 3.39
CA VAL A 53 3.86 -2.82 2.35
C VAL A 53 5.29 -2.37 2.62
N THR A 54 6.13 -2.48 1.60
CA THR A 54 7.52 -2.03 1.64
C THR A 54 7.70 -0.92 0.61
N ILE A 55 7.99 0.28 1.09
CA ILE A 55 8.24 1.45 0.25
C ILE A 55 9.73 1.77 0.37
N GLU A 56 10.44 1.74 -0.73
CA GLU A 56 11.86 2.07 -0.75
C GLU A 56 12.07 3.58 -0.67
N HIS A 57 13.28 4.04 -0.87
CA HIS A 57 13.59 5.47 -0.74
C HIS A 57 13.11 6.28 -1.96
N ASN A 58 12.85 7.56 -1.75
CA ASN A 58 12.46 8.51 -2.81
C ASN A 58 11.21 8.07 -3.60
N VAL A 59 10.22 7.54 -2.88
CA VAL A 59 8.94 7.12 -3.46
C VAL A 59 7.86 8.13 -3.08
N HIS A 60 7.02 8.49 -4.03
CA HIS A 60 5.88 9.37 -3.79
C HIS A 60 4.58 8.63 -4.01
N ILE A 61 3.80 8.49 -2.95
CA ILE A 61 2.44 7.97 -3.00
C ILE A 61 1.49 9.16 -2.94
N THR A 62 0.86 9.45 -4.07
CA THR A 62 0.05 10.65 -4.24
C THR A 62 -1.35 10.48 -3.63
N VAL A 63 -2.10 11.57 -3.55
CA VAL A 63 -3.42 11.65 -2.91
C VAL A 63 -4.39 10.54 -3.40
N PHE A 64 -5.16 10.00 -2.47
CA PHE A 64 -6.19 8.98 -2.70
C PHE A 64 -5.69 7.63 -3.22
N CYS A 65 -4.43 7.30 -3.01
CA CYS A 65 -3.93 5.98 -3.38
C CYS A 65 -4.28 4.93 -2.30
N ASN A 66 -4.53 3.71 -2.75
CA ASN A 66 -4.78 2.58 -1.88
C ASN A 66 -3.76 1.47 -2.16
N LEU A 67 -3.00 1.09 -1.14
CA LEU A 67 -2.05 -0.01 -1.20
C LEU A 67 -2.46 -1.08 -0.19
N ALA A 68 -3.04 -2.15 -0.67
CA ALA A 68 -3.52 -3.26 0.14
C ALA A 68 -2.60 -4.47 -0.02
N GLY A 69 -1.59 -4.57 0.85
CA GLY A 69 -0.54 -5.57 0.73
C GLY A 69 -0.94 -6.97 1.16
N GLY A 70 -1.89 -7.09 2.09
CA GLY A 70 -2.27 -8.39 2.63
C GLY A 70 -1.06 -9.14 3.19
N GLU A 71 -1.10 -10.46 3.13
CA GLU A 71 0.01 -11.33 3.54
C GLU A 71 1.15 -11.35 2.51
N PRO A 72 0.87 -11.43 1.19
CA PRO A 72 1.95 -11.53 0.20
C PRO A 72 2.81 -10.28 0.11
N GLY A 73 2.18 -9.12 0.25
CA GLY A 73 2.89 -7.86 0.29
C GLY A 73 3.01 -7.12 -1.04
N ILE A 74 3.25 -5.82 -0.90
CA ILE A 74 3.55 -4.90 -2.00
C ILE A 74 4.94 -4.34 -1.76
N THR A 75 5.77 -4.30 -2.80
CA THR A 75 7.07 -3.63 -2.77
C THR A 75 7.07 -2.55 -3.83
N ILE A 76 7.38 -1.31 -3.42
CA ILE A 76 7.53 -0.17 -4.32
C ILE A 76 9.01 0.17 -4.39
N GLY A 77 9.61 -0.03 -5.54
CA GLY A 77 11.02 0.23 -5.77
C GLY A 77 11.38 1.71 -5.71
N ALA A 78 12.64 1.99 -5.44
CA ALA A 78 13.14 3.36 -5.28
C ALA A 78 12.88 4.24 -6.51
N PHE A 79 12.68 5.53 -6.26
CA PHE A 79 12.44 6.55 -7.30
C PHE A 79 11.16 6.33 -8.11
N SER A 80 10.21 5.59 -7.55
CA SER A 80 8.91 5.34 -8.17
C SER A 80 7.88 6.37 -7.73
N GLY A 81 6.84 6.55 -8.54
CA GLY A 81 5.72 7.43 -8.24
C GLY A 81 4.40 6.74 -8.50
N ILE A 82 3.46 6.92 -7.58
CA ILE A 82 2.11 6.41 -7.71
C ILE A 82 1.17 7.60 -7.79
N ALA A 83 0.60 7.82 -8.96
CA ALA A 83 -0.24 9.02 -9.20
C ALA A 83 -1.63 8.88 -8.58
N TYR A 84 -2.37 9.98 -8.58
CA TYR A 84 -3.66 10.15 -7.89
C TYR A 84 -4.62 8.98 -8.09
N GLY A 85 -5.20 8.53 -6.99
CA GLY A 85 -6.30 7.57 -7.03
C GLY A 85 -5.94 6.20 -7.56
N SER A 86 -4.66 5.83 -7.57
CA SER A 86 -4.24 4.52 -8.01
C SER A 86 -4.46 3.47 -6.92
N HIS A 87 -4.72 2.23 -7.33
CA HIS A 87 -4.97 1.12 -6.44
C HIS A 87 -4.01 -0.03 -6.74
N ILE A 88 -3.33 -0.51 -5.70
CA ILE A 88 -2.46 -1.69 -5.78
C ILE A 88 -2.93 -2.66 -4.72
N PHE A 89 -3.20 -3.89 -5.09
CA PHE A 89 -3.59 -4.89 -4.10
C PHE A 89 -3.00 -6.25 -4.42
N ALA A 90 -2.52 -6.92 -3.37
CA ALA A 90 -1.87 -8.22 -3.45
C ALA A 90 -2.84 -9.37 -3.14
N GLN A 91 -4.11 -9.06 -2.96
CA GLN A 91 -5.14 -10.02 -2.62
C GLN A 91 -6.45 -9.62 -3.28
N SER A 92 -7.13 -10.58 -3.90
CA SER A 92 -8.39 -10.34 -4.60
C SER A 92 -9.33 -11.53 -4.41
N ASP A 93 -10.64 -11.24 -4.42
CA ASP A 93 -11.65 -12.28 -4.48
C ASP A 93 -11.65 -12.96 -5.85
N ASP A 94 -12.30 -14.11 -5.92
CA ASP A 94 -12.51 -14.85 -7.18
C ASP A 94 -13.73 -14.30 -7.92
N TYR A 95 -13.50 -13.71 -9.07
CA TYR A 95 -14.57 -13.15 -9.92
C TYR A 95 -15.07 -14.10 -11.00
N SER A 96 -14.74 -15.40 -10.89
CA SER A 96 -15.20 -16.41 -11.88
C SER A 96 -16.70 -16.69 -11.79
N GLY A 97 -17.34 -16.30 -10.70
CA GLY A 97 -18.75 -16.61 -10.44
C GLY A 97 -18.98 -17.95 -9.73
N GLN A 98 -17.90 -18.64 -9.37
CA GLN A 98 -18.00 -19.94 -8.70
C GLN A 98 -18.10 -19.82 -7.16
N GLU A 99 -17.79 -18.67 -6.60
CA GLU A 99 -17.79 -18.43 -5.17
C GLU A 99 -18.39 -17.06 -4.81
N LEU A 100 -18.70 -16.87 -3.54
CA LEU A 100 -19.17 -15.58 -3.03
C LEU A 100 -17.99 -14.60 -2.96
N ILE A 101 -18.30 -13.33 -3.12
CA ILE A 101 -17.32 -12.23 -3.11
C ILE A 101 -17.59 -11.34 -1.92
N GLY A 102 -16.52 -11.00 -1.21
CA GLY A 102 -16.55 -10.04 -0.12
C GLY A 102 -16.24 -10.63 1.26
N PRO A 103 -15.71 -9.80 2.15
CA PRO A 103 -15.23 -10.27 3.47
C PRO A 103 -16.34 -10.57 4.46
N THR A 104 -17.59 -10.29 4.12
CA THR A 104 -18.74 -10.48 5.02
C THR A 104 -19.31 -11.89 4.97
N PHE A 105 -18.84 -12.73 4.07
CA PHE A 105 -19.25 -14.12 3.98
C PHE A 105 -18.24 -15.06 4.64
N PRO A 106 -18.68 -16.21 5.20
CA PRO A 106 -17.77 -17.20 5.76
C PRO A 106 -16.72 -17.68 4.75
N GLU A 107 -15.50 -17.93 5.22
CA GLU A 107 -14.37 -18.34 4.36
C GLU A 107 -14.67 -19.60 3.53
N LYS A 108 -15.49 -20.51 4.05
CA LYS A 108 -15.86 -21.72 3.32
C LYS A 108 -16.55 -21.45 1.97
N TYR A 109 -17.09 -20.24 1.77
CA TYR A 109 -17.69 -19.80 0.51
C TYR A 109 -16.76 -18.93 -0.32
N ARG A 110 -15.52 -18.74 0.12
CA ARG A 110 -14.52 -17.84 -0.46
C ARG A 110 -13.13 -18.48 -0.47
N THR A 111 -13.04 -19.71 -0.96
CA THR A 111 -11.78 -20.48 -0.88
C THR A 111 -10.78 -20.15 -1.99
N ASN A 112 -11.24 -19.49 -3.06
CA ASN A 112 -10.41 -19.17 -4.23
C ASN A 112 -9.86 -17.75 -4.23
N THR A 113 -9.68 -17.13 -3.08
CA THR A 113 -9.04 -15.82 -2.98
C THR A 113 -7.63 -15.87 -3.56
N VAL A 114 -7.34 -14.96 -4.47
CA VAL A 114 -6.02 -14.85 -5.08
C VAL A 114 -5.11 -14.04 -4.15
N LYS A 115 -3.95 -14.59 -3.80
CA LYS A 115 -2.97 -13.95 -2.91
C LYS A 115 -1.60 -14.07 -3.55
N GLU A 116 -1.13 -13.01 -4.16
CA GLU A 116 0.18 -12.97 -4.81
C GLU A 116 0.84 -11.60 -4.62
N PRO A 117 2.16 -11.55 -4.40
CA PRO A 117 2.83 -10.28 -4.18
C PRO A 117 2.81 -9.40 -5.43
N VAL A 118 2.90 -8.10 -5.20
CA VAL A 118 3.06 -7.09 -6.25
C VAL A 118 4.40 -6.42 -6.05
N VAL A 119 5.19 -6.32 -7.12
CA VAL A 119 6.48 -5.65 -7.10
C VAL A 119 6.52 -4.60 -8.21
N LEU A 120 6.71 -3.35 -7.81
CA LEU A 120 7.08 -2.29 -8.73
C LEU A 120 8.59 -2.09 -8.62
N GLU A 121 9.28 -2.29 -9.72
CA GLU A 121 10.72 -2.10 -9.80
C GLU A 121 11.10 -0.62 -9.67
N LYS A 122 12.38 -0.32 -9.53
CA LYS A 122 12.88 1.05 -9.47
C LYS A 122 12.44 1.86 -10.70
N PHE A 123 12.20 3.14 -10.48
CA PHE A 123 11.81 4.09 -11.53
C PHE A 123 10.48 3.77 -12.22
N CYS A 124 9.59 3.02 -11.57
CA CYS A 124 8.25 2.79 -12.07
C CYS A 124 7.34 3.98 -11.75
N ASN A 125 6.49 4.34 -12.72
CA ASN A 125 5.46 5.34 -12.48
C ASN A 125 4.09 4.78 -12.89
N LEU A 126 3.14 4.87 -11.98
CA LEU A 126 1.74 4.56 -12.30
C LEU A 126 1.02 5.87 -12.60
N GLY A 127 0.30 5.90 -13.71
CA GLY A 127 -0.57 7.02 -14.05
C GLY A 127 -1.78 7.09 -13.12
N ALA A 128 -2.47 8.24 -13.10
CA ALA A 128 -3.64 8.43 -12.26
C ALA A 128 -4.70 7.35 -12.53
N HIS A 129 -5.33 6.88 -11.45
CA HIS A 129 -6.36 5.85 -11.49
C HIS A 129 -5.91 4.51 -12.10
N ALA A 130 -4.62 4.22 -12.03
CA ALA A 130 -4.12 2.91 -12.42
C ALA A 130 -4.55 1.86 -11.39
N LEU A 131 -4.70 0.63 -11.85
CA LEU A 131 -5.03 -0.50 -10.99
C LEU A 131 -4.02 -1.61 -11.25
N VAL A 132 -3.37 -2.09 -10.18
CA VAL A 132 -2.42 -3.20 -10.25
C VAL A 132 -2.95 -4.33 -9.40
N ALA A 133 -3.20 -5.46 -10.05
CA ALA A 133 -3.77 -6.65 -9.41
C ALA A 133 -2.70 -7.58 -8.86
N PRO A 134 -3.08 -8.60 -8.05
CA PRO A 134 -2.12 -9.54 -7.49
C PRO A 134 -1.25 -10.21 -8.54
N GLY A 135 0.02 -10.41 -8.21
CA GLY A 135 0.98 -11.13 -9.05
C GLY A 135 1.63 -10.31 -10.15
N VAL A 136 1.40 -9.02 -10.16
CA VAL A 136 1.99 -8.13 -11.17
C VAL A 136 3.24 -7.45 -10.63
#